data_00973eb34ad3f1fe312fb8a1089f00b6
#
_entry.id   00973eb34ad3f1fe312fb8a1089f00b6
#
_cell.length_a   1.000
_cell.length_b   1.000
_cell.length_c   1.000
_cell.angle_alpha   90.00
_cell.angle_beta   90.00
_cell.angle_gamma   90.00
#
_symmetry.space_group_name_H-M   'P 1'
#
loop_
_entity.id
_entity.type
_entity.pdbx_description
1 polymer ?
#
loop_
_entity_poly.entity_id
_entity_poly.type
_entity_poly.pdbx_seq_one_letter_code
_entity_poly.pdbx_strand_id
1 'polypeptide(L)'
;MKRILSKLSKETRCYILSALMIFDGFEELDYTTEIRGEMHLDILDLTKSDVENFAIPSYAQIVAHIKSISDYELRDWIITNTYSPVLKSRRNDALQTFLKFCSDLGWDVNEIKDTMKTTEELWDLKPMNYNFRNVPANNDATSGCFSTIAIFFICIAIITIALQ
;
A
#
# COMPACT_ATOMS: atom_id res chain seq x y z
N MET A 1 -16.83 2.14 2.64
CA MET A 1 -15.61 2.45 1.89
C MET A 1 -15.89 3.11 0.53
N LYS A 2 -16.55 2.50 -0.46
CA LYS A 2 -16.81 3.12 -1.80
C LYS A 2 -17.34 4.56 -1.72
N ARG A 3 -18.23 4.90 -0.78
CA ARG A 3 -18.76 6.27 -0.61
C ARG A 3 -17.71 7.29 -0.15
N ILE A 4 -16.70 6.87 0.59
CA ILE A 4 -15.60 7.74 1.04
C ILE A 4 -14.64 7.94 -0.13
N LEU A 5 -14.28 6.87 -0.79
CA LEU A 5 -13.36 6.89 -1.94
C LEU A 5 -13.88 7.71 -3.12
N SER A 6 -15.20 7.69 -3.36
CA SER A 6 -15.82 8.49 -4.43
C SER A 6 -15.71 10.01 -4.22
N LYS A 7 -15.41 10.47 -3.02
CA LYS A 7 -15.16 11.89 -2.71
C LYS A 7 -13.71 12.32 -3.01
N LEU A 8 -12.81 11.37 -3.19
CA LEU A 8 -11.41 11.65 -3.49
C LEU A 8 -11.24 11.92 -4.99
N SER A 9 -10.27 12.76 -5.33
CA SER A 9 -9.85 12.92 -6.71
C SER A 9 -9.33 11.58 -7.26
N LYS A 10 -9.44 11.39 -8.57
CA LYS A 10 -8.87 10.20 -9.24
C LYS A 10 -7.37 10.10 -8.98
N GLU A 11 -6.67 11.22 -9.00
CA GLU A 11 -5.25 11.32 -8.69
C GLU A 11 -4.93 10.79 -7.28
N THR A 12 -5.66 11.23 -6.25
CA THR A 12 -5.48 10.74 -4.87
C THR A 12 -5.69 9.23 -4.78
N ARG A 13 -6.68 8.70 -5.49
CA ARG A 13 -6.94 7.25 -5.56
C ARG A 13 -5.78 6.49 -6.21
N CYS A 14 -5.13 7.05 -7.24
CA CYS A 14 -3.93 6.48 -7.84
C CYS A 14 -2.74 6.48 -6.86
N TYR A 15 -2.56 7.53 -6.04
CA TYR A 15 -1.52 7.52 -5.00
C TYR A 15 -1.80 6.46 -3.92
N ILE A 16 -3.06 6.27 -3.52
CA ILE A 16 -3.42 5.18 -2.59
C ILE A 16 -3.10 3.83 -3.22
N LEU A 17 -3.50 3.59 -4.47
CA LEU A 17 -3.16 2.37 -5.19
C LEU A 17 -1.65 2.13 -5.21
N SER A 18 -0.86 3.16 -5.50
CA SER A 18 0.60 3.05 -5.51
C SER A 18 1.17 2.63 -4.15
N ALA A 19 0.60 3.13 -3.05
CA ALA A 19 1.00 2.68 -1.72
C ALA A 19 0.66 1.21 -1.49
N LEU A 20 -0.56 0.78 -1.81
CA LEU A 20 -0.97 -0.62 -1.67
C LEU A 20 -0.04 -1.56 -2.45
N MET A 21 0.29 -1.20 -3.69
CA MET A 21 1.17 -1.99 -4.55
C MET A 21 2.60 -2.11 -4.04
N ILE A 22 3.14 -1.09 -3.35
CA ILE A 22 4.46 -1.18 -2.69
C ILE A 22 4.48 -2.33 -1.70
N PHE A 23 3.42 -2.47 -0.91
CA PHE A 23 3.35 -3.48 0.14
C PHE A 23 2.93 -4.85 -0.39
N ASP A 24 2.06 -4.91 -1.39
CA ASP A 24 1.72 -6.15 -2.08
C ASP A 24 2.97 -6.81 -2.70
N GLY A 25 3.93 -6.03 -3.15
CA GLY A 25 5.20 -6.52 -3.67
C GLY A 25 6.11 -7.25 -2.65
N PHE A 26 5.76 -7.26 -1.37
CA PHE A 26 6.44 -8.07 -0.35
C PHE A 26 5.90 -9.50 -0.25
N GLU A 27 4.72 -9.77 -0.75
CA GLU A 27 4.21 -11.14 -0.90
C GLU A 27 4.81 -11.80 -2.14
N GLU A 28 4.82 -13.13 -2.16
CA GLU A 28 5.15 -13.87 -3.38
C GLU A 28 4.11 -13.57 -4.46
N LEU A 29 4.60 -13.29 -5.68
CA LEU A 29 3.73 -13.07 -6.83
C LEU A 29 3.07 -14.39 -7.20
N ASP A 30 1.81 -14.53 -6.86
CA ASP A 30 0.96 -15.65 -7.20
C ASP A 30 -0.39 -15.15 -7.76
N TYR A 31 -1.25 -16.10 -8.10
CA TYR A 31 -2.60 -15.81 -8.58
C TYR A 31 -3.42 -14.93 -7.61
N THR A 32 -3.17 -15.02 -6.31
CA THR A 32 -3.89 -14.23 -5.30
C THR A 32 -3.46 -12.76 -5.33
N THR A 33 -2.22 -12.49 -5.70
CA THR A 33 -1.69 -11.13 -5.86
C THR A 33 -2.32 -10.43 -7.07
N GLU A 34 -2.53 -11.15 -8.18
CA GLU A 34 -3.24 -10.61 -9.36
C GLU A 34 -4.69 -10.24 -9.02
N ILE A 35 -5.43 -11.16 -8.37
CA ILE A 35 -6.80 -10.91 -7.92
C ILE A 35 -6.85 -9.69 -7.00
N ARG A 36 -5.89 -9.54 -6.09
CA ARG A 36 -5.84 -8.40 -5.18
C ARG A 36 -5.64 -7.09 -5.93
N GLY A 37 -4.78 -7.07 -6.94
CA GLY A 37 -4.59 -5.90 -7.80
C GLY A 37 -5.91 -5.47 -8.49
N GLU A 38 -6.65 -6.42 -9.04
CA GLU A 38 -7.97 -6.15 -9.64
C GLU A 38 -9.00 -5.68 -8.61
N MET A 39 -9.00 -6.28 -7.41
CA MET A 39 -9.85 -5.84 -6.29
C MET A 39 -9.52 -4.41 -5.86
N HIS A 40 -8.25 -4.03 -5.80
CA HIS A 40 -7.86 -2.66 -5.48
C HIS A 40 -8.36 -1.67 -6.53
N LEU A 41 -8.27 -2.01 -7.82
CA LEU A 41 -8.83 -1.18 -8.88
C LEU A 41 -10.34 -0.99 -8.73
N ASP A 42 -11.09 -2.08 -8.49
CA ASP A 42 -12.55 -2.01 -8.30
C ASP A 42 -12.94 -1.19 -7.06
N ILE A 43 -12.27 -1.42 -5.93
CA ILE A 43 -12.55 -0.69 -4.69
C ILE A 43 -12.25 0.80 -4.85
N LEU A 44 -11.13 1.14 -5.49
CA LEU A 44 -10.71 2.51 -5.74
C LEU A 44 -11.46 3.17 -6.90
N ASP A 45 -12.33 2.45 -7.60
CA ASP A 45 -13.04 2.92 -8.79
C ASP A 45 -12.06 3.50 -9.82
N LEU A 46 -11.02 2.71 -10.13
CA LEU A 46 -10.00 3.01 -11.12
C LEU A 46 -10.07 1.99 -12.24
N THR A 47 -9.79 2.46 -13.46
CA THR A 47 -9.63 1.60 -14.64
C THR A 47 -8.14 1.32 -14.88
N LYS A 48 -7.83 0.27 -15.64
CA LYS A 48 -6.45 0.01 -16.10
C LYS A 48 -5.88 1.24 -16.84
N SER A 49 -6.69 1.89 -17.68
CA SER A 49 -6.28 3.10 -18.39
C SER A 49 -5.95 4.27 -17.46
N ASP A 50 -6.64 4.39 -16.31
CA ASP A 50 -6.31 5.43 -15.32
C ASP A 50 -4.91 5.22 -14.74
N VAL A 51 -4.55 3.96 -14.51
CA VAL A 51 -3.24 3.58 -13.96
C VAL A 51 -2.14 3.72 -15.03
N GLU A 52 -2.39 3.27 -16.26
CA GLU A 52 -1.45 3.37 -17.38
C GLU A 52 -1.10 4.84 -17.72
N ASN A 53 -2.07 5.74 -17.59
CA ASN A 53 -1.87 7.17 -17.83
C ASN A 53 -1.34 7.93 -16.60
N PHE A 54 -1.24 7.28 -15.44
CA PHE A 54 -0.70 7.89 -14.24
C PHE A 54 0.82 7.70 -14.19
N ALA A 55 1.55 8.81 -14.12
CA ALA A 55 3.01 8.75 -13.98
C ALA A 55 3.40 8.04 -12.68
N ILE A 56 4.37 7.12 -12.74
CA ILE A 56 4.85 6.40 -11.55
C ILE A 56 5.33 7.41 -10.51
N PRO A 57 4.67 7.51 -9.35
CA PRO A 57 5.00 8.53 -8.37
C PRO A 57 6.23 8.14 -7.56
N SER A 58 6.98 9.14 -7.13
CA SER A 58 8.01 8.95 -6.12
C SER A 58 7.39 8.62 -4.75
N TYR A 59 8.13 7.93 -3.90
CA TYR A 59 7.72 7.66 -2.52
C TYR A 59 7.29 8.94 -1.77
N ALA A 60 8.04 10.04 -1.94
CA ALA A 60 7.72 11.30 -1.30
C ALA A 60 6.36 11.88 -1.75
N GLN A 61 6.01 11.71 -3.03
CA GLN A 61 4.71 12.12 -3.56
C GLN A 61 3.59 11.26 -2.98
N ILE A 62 3.78 9.94 -2.90
CA ILE A 62 2.83 9.01 -2.28
C ILE A 62 2.56 9.43 -0.83
N VAL A 63 3.61 9.60 -0.03
CA VAL A 63 3.50 10.02 1.37
C VAL A 63 2.79 11.37 1.51
N ALA A 64 3.17 12.37 0.70
CA ALA A 64 2.58 13.71 0.77
C ALA A 64 1.07 13.69 0.53
N HIS A 65 0.61 12.93 -0.47
CA HIS A 65 -0.82 12.80 -0.79
C HIS A 65 -1.59 12.02 0.27
N ILE A 66 -1.07 10.89 0.74
CA ILE A 66 -1.74 10.07 1.75
C ILE A 66 -1.76 10.77 3.11
N LYS A 67 -0.68 11.45 3.49
CA LYS A 67 -0.60 12.23 4.73
C LYS A 67 -1.70 13.28 4.85
N SER A 68 -2.17 13.85 3.75
CA SER A 68 -3.23 14.85 3.71
C SER A 68 -4.62 14.28 4.00
N ILE A 69 -4.80 12.97 4.00
CA ILE A 69 -6.08 12.30 4.26
C ILE A 69 -6.43 12.44 5.75
N SER A 70 -7.54 13.12 6.02
CA SER A 70 -8.05 13.34 7.39
C SER A 70 -9.14 12.36 7.82
N ASP A 71 -9.76 11.66 6.84
CA ASP A 71 -10.83 10.70 7.11
C ASP A 71 -10.28 9.46 7.82
N TYR A 72 -10.77 9.21 9.05
CA TYR A 72 -10.29 8.12 9.90
C TYR A 72 -10.54 6.73 9.30
N GLU A 73 -11.75 6.49 8.77
CA GLU A 73 -12.09 5.18 8.19
C GLU A 73 -11.20 4.86 6.98
N LEU A 74 -10.84 5.89 6.21
CA LEU A 74 -9.94 5.72 5.07
C LEU A 74 -8.50 5.45 5.51
N ARG A 75 -8.01 6.15 6.55
CA ARG A 75 -6.69 5.88 7.13
C ARG A 75 -6.58 4.46 7.66
N ASP A 76 -7.57 4.05 8.45
CA ASP A 76 -7.68 2.69 8.98
C ASP A 76 -7.66 1.64 7.86
N TRP A 77 -8.44 1.87 6.80
CA TRP A 77 -8.46 1.00 5.62
C TRP A 77 -7.10 0.95 4.90
N ILE A 78 -6.40 2.08 4.74
CA ILE A 78 -5.07 2.12 4.11
C ILE A 78 -4.07 1.33 4.96
N ILE A 79 -4.04 1.54 6.28
CA ILE A 79 -3.14 0.80 7.19
C ILE A 79 -3.43 -0.70 7.13
N THR A 80 -4.69 -1.10 7.22
CA THR A 80 -5.08 -2.53 7.12
C THR A 80 -4.57 -3.16 5.83
N ASN A 81 -4.77 -2.51 4.68
CA ASN A 81 -4.41 -3.08 3.39
C ASN A 81 -2.92 -3.01 3.07
N THR A 82 -2.17 -2.07 3.65
CA THR A 82 -0.71 -2.03 3.54
C THR A 82 -0.01 -2.95 4.55
N TYR A 83 -0.61 -3.17 5.73
CA TYR A 83 -0.03 -4.05 6.75
C TYR A 83 -0.32 -5.54 6.49
N SER A 84 -1.45 -5.89 5.93
CA SER A 84 -1.81 -7.30 5.65
C SER A 84 -0.74 -8.05 4.83
N PRO A 85 -0.22 -7.53 3.71
CA PRO A 85 0.87 -8.17 2.96
C PRO A 85 2.15 -8.31 3.78
N VAL A 86 2.50 -7.27 4.55
CA VAL A 86 3.67 -7.29 5.45
C VAL A 86 3.54 -8.41 6.48
N LEU A 87 2.38 -8.49 7.13
CA LEU A 87 2.08 -9.49 8.14
C LEU A 87 2.15 -10.92 7.57
N LYS A 88 1.64 -11.14 6.36
CA LYS A 88 1.66 -12.44 5.68
C LYS A 88 3.06 -12.83 5.23
N SER A 89 3.84 -11.88 4.70
CA SER A 89 5.20 -12.14 4.22
C SER A 89 6.17 -12.55 5.32
N ARG A 90 5.90 -12.16 6.57
CA ARG A 90 6.79 -12.35 7.73
C ARG A 90 8.21 -11.78 7.55
N ARG A 91 8.43 -10.93 6.55
CA ARG A 91 9.73 -10.35 6.24
C ARG A 91 10.01 -9.14 7.12
N ASN A 92 11.21 -9.09 7.69
CA ASN A 92 11.61 -7.98 8.56
C ASN A 92 11.83 -6.68 7.77
N ASP A 93 12.32 -6.74 6.54
CA ASP A 93 12.48 -5.58 5.67
C ASP A 93 11.14 -4.96 5.25
N ALA A 94 10.12 -5.79 4.98
CA ALA A 94 8.76 -5.35 4.74
C ALA A 94 8.19 -4.60 5.96
N LEU A 95 8.40 -5.16 7.16
CA LEU A 95 7.98 -4.52 8.40
C LEU A 95 8.68 -3.17 8.62
N GLN A 96 9.99 -3.09 8.40
CA GLN A 96 10.72 -1.82 8.55
C GLN A 96 10.24 -0.77 7.54
N THR A 97 9.98 -1.18 6.29
CA THR A 97 9.40 -0.30 5.26
C THR A 97 8.03 0.22 5.68
N PHE A 98 7.18 -0.64 6.22
CA PHE A 98 5.85 -0.27 6.70
C PHE A 98 5.93 0.71 7.90
N LEU A 99 6.78 0.42 8.89
CA LEU A 99 6.95 1.30 10.05
C LEU A 99 7.49 2.67 9.63
N LYS A 100 8.42 2.71 8.66
CA LYS A 100 8.89 3.96 8.07
C LYS A 100 7.75 4.72 7.39
N PHE A 101 6.95 4.04 6.59
CA PHE A 101 5.79 4.63 5.92
C PHE A 101 4.83 5.26 6.94
N CYS A 102 4.45 4.54 8.00
CA CYS A 102 3.62 5.05 9.07
C CYS A 102 4.23 6.28 9.75
N SER A 103 5.54 6.25 10.02
CA SER A 103 6.27 7.38 10.59
C SER A 103 6.25 8.61 9.68
N ASP A 104 6.45 8.42 8.38
CA ASP A 104 6.47 9.51 7.39
C ASP A 104 5.07 10.12 7.18
N LEU A 105 4.00 9.31 7.31
CA LEU A 105 2.62 9.81 7.32
C LEU A 105 2.34 10.73 8.51
N GLY A 106 3.01 10.53 9.65
CA GLY A 106 2.85 11.34 10.85
C GLY A 106 1.45 11.24 11.47
N TRP A 107 0.74 10.12 11.21
CA TRP A 107 -0.52 9.82 11.86
C TRP A 107 -0.30 9.39 13.32
N ASP A 108 -1.37 9.38 14.11
CA ASP A 108 -1.24 9.00 15.52
C ASP A 108 -0.77 7.54 15.65
N VAL A 109 0.31 7.35 16.42
CA VAL A 109 0.95 6.03 16.58
C VAL A 109 0.03 5.03 17.28
N ASN A 110 -0.87 5.49 18.16
CA ASN A 110 -1.78 4.58 18.84
C ASN A 110 -2.88 4.14 17.88
N GLU A 111 -3.41 5.07 17.05
CA GLU A 111 -4.34 4.74 15.96
C GLU A 111 -3.75 3.65 15.05
N ILE A 112 -2.50 3.82 14.60
CA ILE A 112 -1.81 2.85 13.75
C ILE A 112 -1.68 1.49 14.44
N LYS A 113 -1.28 1.46 15.71
CA LYS A 113 -1.13 0.22 16.48
C LYS A 113 -2.44 -0.50 16.71
N ASP A 114 -3.52 0.22 16.97
CA ASP A 114 -4.84 -0.36 17.15
C ASP A 114 -5.33 -1.01 15.85
N THR A 115 -5.12 -0.35 14.71
CA THR A 115 -5.42 -0.91 13.38
C THR A 115 -4.56 -2.13 13.07
N MET A 116 -3.25 -2.09 13.38
CA MET A 116 -2.38 -3.26 13.19
C MET A 116 -2.85 -4.46 14.02
N LYS A 117 -3.19 -4.24 15.29
CA LYS A 117 -3.71 -5.29 16.17
C LYS A 117 -5.02 -5.87 15.62
N THR A 118 -5.96 -5.02 15.21
CA THR A 118 -7.21 -5.45 14.59
C THR A 118 -6.95 -6.27 13.33
N THR A 119 -5.97 -5.89 12.52
CA THR A 119 -5.57 -6.62 11.31
C THR A 119 -5.00 -8.01 11.66
N GLU A 120 -4.17 -8.10 12.70
CA GLU A 120 -3.61 -9.36 13.20
C GLU A 120 -4.71 -10.32 13.67
N GLU A 121 -5.68 -9.81 14.42
CA GLU A 121 -6.84 -10.56 14.88
C GLU A 121 -7.73 -11.03 13.71
N LEU A 122 -7.98 -10.15 12.74
CA LEU A 122 -8.80 -10.44 11.55
C LEU A 122 -8.24 -11.60 10.72
N TRP A 123 -6.91 -11.66 10.60
CA TRP A 123 -6.24 -12.70 9.82
C TRP A 123 -5.79 -13.91 10.66
N ASP A 124 -6.10 -13.94 11.96
CA ASP A 124 -5.64 -14.97 12.92
C ASP A 124 -4.13 -15.23 12.80
N LEU A 125 -3.36 -14.17 12.64
CA LEU A 125 -1.91 -14.21 12.50
C LEU A 125 -1.22 -13.66 13.73
N LYS A 126 -0.12 -14.32 14.12
CA LYS A 126 0.70 -13.83 15.25
C LYS A 126 1.28 -12.46 14.91
N PRO A 127 1.28 -11.52 15.88
CA PRO A 127 1.90 -10.21 15.69
C PRO A 127 3.38 -10.35 15.33
N MET A 128 3.89 -9.39 14.56
CA MET A 128 5.33 -9.25 14.34
C MET A 128 5.94 -8.46 15.49
N ASN A 129 7.17 -8.81 15.88
CA ASN A 129 7.88 -8.06 16.92
C ASN A 129 8.41 -6.76 16.32
N TYR A 130 7.85 -5.62 16.71
CA TYR A 130 8.21 -4.31 16.17
C TYR A 130 8.37 -3.24 17.26
N ASN A 131 9.19 -2.23 16.96
CA ASN A 131 9.35 -1.07 17.81
C ASN A 131 9.40 0.21 16.96
N PHE A 132 8.37 1.03 17.05
CA PHE A 132 8.27 2.31 16.34
C PHE A 132 9.42 3.28 16.66
N ARG A 133 10.09 3.13 17.82
CA ARG A 133 11.21 4.01 18.21
C ARG A 133 12.49 3.76 17.40
N ASN A 134 12.61 2.59 16.81
CA ASN A 134 13.82 2.14 16.09
C ASN A 134 13.68 2.23 14.57
N VAL A 135 12.72 2.99 14.07
CA VAL A 135 12.55 3.17 12.63
C VAL A 135 13.73 3.98 12.10
N PRO A 136 14.55 3.43 11.17
CA PRO A 136 15.70 4.16 10.65
C PRO A 136 15.26 5.39 9.86
N ALA A 137 15.90 6.52 10.12
CA ALA A 137 15.66 7.77 9.39
C ALA A 137 16.22 7.77 7.96
N ASN A 138 16.80 6.66 7.49
CA ASN A 138 17.51 6.59 6.21
C ASN A 138 16.57 6.53 5.01
N ASN A 139 16.83 7.42 4.07
CA ASN A 139 16.10 7.55 2.79
C ASN A 139 16.36 6.40 1.79
N ASP A 140 17.28 5.47 2.09
CA ASP A 140 17.79 4.49 1.13
C ASP A 140 16.94 3.20 1.02
N ALA A 141 15.96 2.98 1.92
CA ALA A 141 15.10 1.81 1.89
C ALA A 141 14.13 1.78 0.68
N THR A 142 14.12 2.86 -0.11
CA THR A 142 13.16 3.04 -1.20
C THR A 142 13.63 2.52 -2.56
N SER A 143 14.92 2.26 -2.77
CA SER A 143 15.42 1.84 -4.10
C SER A 143 14.91 0.45 -4.52
N GLY A 144 14.67 -0.45 -3.57
CA GLY A 144 14.07 -1.78 -3.84
C GLY A 144 12.59 -1.76 -4.16
N CYS A 145 11.83 -0.83 -3.55
CA CYS A 145 10.38 -0.71 -3.77
C CYS A 145 10.03 -0.15 -5.16
N PHE A 146 10.84 0.76 -5.70
CA PHE A 146 10.58 1.32 -7.04
C PHE A 146 10.70 0.29 -8.15
N SER A 147 11.62 -0.67 -8.01
CA SER A 147 11.77 -1.79 -8.93
C SER A 147 10.48 -2.62 -9.00
N THR A 148 9.83 -2.83 -7.88
CA THR A 148 8.61 -3.64 -7.76
C THR A 148 7.40 -2.92 -8.37
N ILE A 149 7.25 -1.61 -8.14
CA ILE A 149 6.18 -0.81 -8.76
C ILE A 149 6.35 -0.82 -10.29
N ALA A 150 7.56 -0.59 -10.80
CA ALA A 150 7.82 -0.62 -12.24
C ALA A 150 7.51 -1.99 -12.85
N ILE A 151 7.86 -3.09 -12.18
CA ILE A 151 7.57 -4.46 -12.64
C ILE A 151 6.05 -4.69 -12.68
N PHE A 152 5.30 -4.21 -11.71
CA PHE A 152 3.84 -4.40 -11.66
C PHE A 152 3.13 -3.61 -12.77
N PHE A 153 3.52 -2.37 -13.05
CA PHE A 153 3.01 -1.62 -14.20
C PHE A 153 3.36 -2.31 -15.53
N ILE A 154 4.55 -2.89 -15.64
CA ILE A 154 4.98 -3.69 -16.80
C ILE A 154 4.13 -4.96 -16.92
N CYS A 155 3.84 -5.66 -15.81
CA CYS A 155 2.99 -6.85 -15.82
C CYS A 155 1.56 -6.54 -16.23
N ILE A 156 0.96 -5.43 -15.74
CA ILE A 156 -0.37 -4.99 -16.19
C ILE A 156 -0.35 -4.71 -17.71
N ALA A 157 0.67 -4.02 -18.22
CA ALA A 157 0.80 -3.73 -19.64
C ALA A 157 0.94 -5.00 -20.48
N ILE A 158 1.75 -5.98 -20.03
CA ILE A 158 1.94 -7.26 -20.73
C ILE A 158 0.65 -8.08 -20.77
N ILE A 159 -0.08 -8.14 -19.65
CA ILE A 159 -1.37 -8.87 -19.58
C ILE A 159 -2.38 -8.23 -20.54
N THR A 160 -2.39 -6.91 -20.65
CA THR A 160 -3.29 -6.18 -21.57
C THR A 160 -2.99 -6.51 -23.03
N ILE A 161 -1.71 -6.68 -23.40
CA ILE A 161 -1.28 -7.04 -24.76
C ILE A 161 -1.60 -8.52 -25.06
N ALA A 162 -1.52 -9.41 -24.09
CA ALA A 162 -1.78 -10.84 -24.26
C ALA A 162 -3.28 -11.20 -24.36
N LEU A 163 -4.17 -10.28 -23.99
CA LEU A 163 -5.64 -10.44 -24.02
C LEU A 163 -6.31 -9.73 -25.22
N GLN A 164 -5.53 -9.13 -26.13
CA GLN A 164 -5.98 -8.63 -27.43
C GLN A 164 -5.66 -9.64 -28.54
#